data_0475d4bde4259e83415c5de856463fe0
#
_entry.id   0475d4bde4259e83415c5de856463fe0
#
_cell.length_a   1.000
_cell.length_b   1.000
_cell.length_c   1.000
_cell.angle_alpha   90.00
_cell.angle_beta   90.00
_cell.angle_gamma   90.00
#
_symmetry.space_group_name_H-M   'P 1'
#
loop_
_entity.id
_entity.type
_entity.pdbx_description
1 polymer ?
#
loop_
_entity_poly.entity_id
_entity_poly.type
_entity_poly.pdbx_seq_one_letter_code
_entity_poly.pdbx_strand_id
1 'polypeptide(L)'
;MDSITNYDHYSEFRNYAMKHLGVSGMQFHYWEKLQDRIYGASSTLTPYVLEERELRVTQMDIFSRLMMERILWVAGPVNDSMSTIVQAQLMFLDQTETKDIKLYIDSPGGSVKSGLSMIDVMNFVNSDIITINTGMAASMGSVLLGAGTKGKRFSLENSRVMLHQVSSGAQG
;
A
#
# COMPACT_ATOMS: atom_id res chain seq x y z
N MET A 1 4.16 -27.71 -16.11
CA MET A 1 3.40 -27.86 -14.87
C MET A 1 2.58 -26.59 -14.70
N ASP A 2 1.31 -26.76 -14.80
CA ASP A 2 0.34 -25.79 -15.30
C ASP A 2 0.08 -24.62 -14.37
N SER A 3 0.09 -23.44 -14.98
CA SER A 3 -0.51 -22.23 -14.44
C SER A 3 -2.02 -22.49 -14.24
N ILE A 4 -2.41 -22.87 -13.03
CA ILE A 4 -3.83 -22.89 -12.65
C ILE A 4 -4.24 -21.42 -12.55
N THR A 5 -4.78 -20.96 -13.63
CA THR A 5 -5.25 -19.61 -13.86
C THR A 5 -6.49 -19.34 -13.02
N ASN A 6 -6.53 -18.17 -12.40
CA ASN A 6 -7.70 -17.51 -11.79
C ASN A 6 -8.92 -17.39 -12.77
N TYR A 7 -8.80 -17.90 -13.97
CA TYR A 7 -9.81 -17.83 -15.05
C TYR A 7 -11.00 -18.76 -14.81
N ASP A 8 -10.84 -19.85 -14.07
CA ASP A 8 -11.88 -20.87 -13.93
C ASP A 8 -12.97 -20.44 -12.94
N HIS A 9 -12.62 -19.88 -11.81
CA HIS A 9 -13.57 -19.38 -10.81
C HIS A 9 -14.41 -18.19 -11.30
N TYR A 10 -13.85 -17.38 -12.20
CA TYR A 10 -14.57 -16.23 -12.75
C TYR A 10 -15.66 -16.65 -13.77
N SER A 11 -15.38 -17.66 -14.60
CA SER A 11 -16.34 -18.22 -15.54
C SER A 11 -17.47 -18.93 -14.84
N GLU A 12 -17.19 -19.62 -13.74
CA GLU A 12 -18.19 -20.28 -12.89
C GLU A 12 -19.10 -19.25 -12.21
N PHE A 13 -18.53 -18.19 -11.63
CA PHE A 13 -19.31 -17.12 -11.01
C PHE A 13 -20.20 -16.40 -12.04
N ARG A 14 -19.67 -16.10 -13.23
CA ARG A 14 -20.46 -15.52 -14.32
C ARG A 14 -21.66 -16.38 -14.69
N ASN A 15 -21.43 -17.69 -14.89
CA ASN A 15 -22.47 -18.64 -15.22
C ASN A 15 -23.50 -18.77 -14.09
N TYR A 16 -23.08 -18.75 -12.85
CA TYR A 16 -23.96 -18.77 -11.69
C TYR A 16 -24.81 -17.50 -11.61
N ALA A 17 -24.20 -16.32 -11.76
CA ALA A 17 -24.90 -15.04 -11.72
C ALA A 17 -25.96 -14.91 -12.82
N MET A 18 -25.64 -15.36 -14.03
CA MET A 18 -26.59 -15.35 -15.15
C MET A 18 -27.73 -16.37 -15.00
N LYS A 19 -27.45 -17.56 -14.48
CA LYS A 19 -28.44 -18.64 -14.38
C LYS A 19 -29.32 -18.56 -13.13
N HIS A 20 -28.78 -18.09 -12.02
CA HIS A 20 -29.42 -18.18 -10.70
C HIS A 20 -29.77 -16.84 -10.07
N LEU A 21 -29.09 -15.76 -10.44
CA LEU A 21 -29.33 -14.43 -9.88
C LEU A 21 -30.05 -13.48 -10.85
N GLY A 22 -30.43 -13.97 -12.06
CA GLY A 22 -31.14 -13.17 -13.04
C GLY A 22 -30.37 -11.99 -13.63
N VAL A 23 -29.05 -11.98 -13.48
CA VAL A 23 -28.19 -10.94 -14.04
C VAL A 23 -28.10 -11.11 -15.55
N SER A 24 -28.50 -10.09 -16.33
CA SER A 24 -28.39 -10.15 -17.79
C SER A 24 -26.91 -10.09 -18.22
N GLY A 25 -26.59 -10.72 -19.36
CA GLY A 25 -25.24 -10.66 -19.93
C GLY A 25 -24.72 -9.24 -20.15
N MET A 26 -25.63 -8.29 -20.46
CA MET A 26 -25.32 -6.88 -20.64
C MET A 26 -24.98 -6.20 -19.31
N GLN A 27 -25.69 -6.50 -18.23
CA GLN A 27 -25.40 -6.01 -16.89
C GLN A 27 -24.06 -6.56 -16.38
N PHE A 28 -23.79 -7.84 -16.67
CA PHE A 28 -22.52 -8.46 -16.31
C PHE A 28 -21.34 -7.83 -17.07
N HIS A 29 -21.49 -7.60 -18.37
CA HIS A 29 -20.49 -6.94 -19.19
C HIS A 29 -20.26 -5.46 -18.77
N TYR A 30 -21.31 -4.77 -18.37
CA TYR A 30 -21.17 -3.41 -17.80
C TYR A 30 -20.41 -3.43 -16.47
N TRP A 31 -20.65 -4.42 -15.64
CA TRP A 31 -19.93 -4.64 -14.39
C TRP A 31 -18.46 -5.02 -14.63
N GLU A 32 -18.16 -5.88 -15.62
CA GLU A 32 -16.79 -6.16 -16.06
C GLU A 32 -16.05 -4.90 -16.47
N LYS A 33 -16.65 -4.07 -17.33
CA LYS A 33 -16.05 -2.80 -17.73
C LYS A 33 -15.86 -1.81 -16.57
N LEU A 34 -16.75 -1.84 -15.59
CA LEU A 34 -16.58 -1.06 -14.36
C LEU A 34 -15.42 -1.59 -13.52
N GLN A 35 -15.31 -2.91 -13.39
CA GLN A 35 -14.19 -3.54 -12.68
C GLN A 35 -12.86 -3.27 -13.38
N ASP A 36 -12.80 -3.41 -14.72
CA ASP A 36 -11.60 -3.05 -15.49
C ASP A 36 -11.26 -1.56 -15.37
N ARG A 37 -12.25 -0.69 -15.25
CA ARG A 37 -12.05 0.74 -14.98
C ARG A 37 -11.59 1.01 -13.55
N ILE A 38 -12.12 0.29 -12.59
CA ILE A 38 -11.80 0.45 -11.17
C ILE A 38 -10.47 -0.22 -10.84
N TYR A 39 -10.22 -1.42 -11.35
CA TYR A 39 -9.03 -2.22 -11.01
C TYR A 39 -7.94 -2.19 -12.10
N GLY A 40 -8.29 -2.06 -13.36
CA GLY A 40 -7.31 -1.89 -14.46
C GLY A 40 -6.69 -0.50 -14.49
N ALA A 41 -7.42 0.52 -14.00
CA ALA A 41 -6.91 1.86 -13.73
C ALA A 41 -6.36 2.00 -12.31
N SER A 42 -6.34 0.95 -11.51
CA SER A 42 -6.04 0.99 -10.07
C SER A 42 -4.58 1.29 -9.72
N SER A 43 -3.72 1.48 -10.72
CA SER A 43 -2.41 2.09 -10.47
C SER A 43 -2.46 3.62 -10.36
N THR A 44 -3.61 4.27 -10.61
CA THR A 44 -3.72 5.75 -10.68
C THR A 44 -4.98 6.35 -10.04
N LEU A 45 -5.96 5.54 -9.59
CA LEU A 45 -7.16 6.08 -8.96
C LEU A 45 -6.98 6.17 -7.44
N THR A 46 -6.26 7.19 -7.00
CA THR A 46 -6.37 7.64 -5.63
C THR A 46 -7.67 8.45 -5.47
N PRO A 47 -8.48 8.21 -4.44
CA PRO A 47 -9.65 9.03 -4.16
C PRO A 47 -9.26 10.49 -3.98
N TYR A 48 -10.04 11.40 -4.57
CA TYR A 48 -9.81 12.83 -4.41
C TYR A 48 -10.64 13.38 -3.27
N VAL A 49 -10.06 14.30 -2.52
CA VAL A 49 -10.72 15.08 -1.48
C VAL A 49 -10.83 16.53 -1.95
N LEU A 50 -12.00 17.13 -1.76
CA LEU A 50 -12.17 18.56 -1.96
C LEU A 50 -11.92 19.25 -0.62
N GLU A 51 -10.87 20.07 -0.55
CA GLU A 51 -10.58 20.88 0.62
C GLU A 51 -10.92 22.34 0.32
N GLU A 52 -11.87 22.89 1.06
CA GLU A 52 -12.24 24.29 0.99
C GLU A 52 -11.44 25.07 2.03
N ARG A 53 -10.55 25.92 1.56
CA ARG A 53 -9.82 26.89 2.40
C ARG A 53 -10.08 28.29 1.87
N GLU A 54 -10.69 29.14 2.67
CA GLU A 54 -10.85 30.59 2.46
C GLU A 54 -10.96 31.00 0.97
N LEU A 55 -12.09 30.65 0.30
CA LEU A 55 -12.41 30.99 -1.08
C LEU A 55 -11.69 30.22 -2.19
N ARG A 56 -10.98 29.13 -1.89
CA ARG A 56 -10.39 28.25 -2.90
C ARG A 56 -10.70 26.78 -2.60
N VAL A 57 -11.37 26.12 -3.54
CA VAL A 57 -11.56 24.67 -3.52
C VAL A 57 -10.38 24.06 -4.27
N THR A 58 -9.56 23.26 -3.57
CA THR A 58 -8.44 22.53 -4.17
C THR A 58 -8.77 21.04 -4.18
N GLN A 59 -8.76 20.44 -5.35
CA GLN A 59 -8.88 18.99 -5.49
C GLN A 59 -7.51 18.36 -5.22
N MET A 60 -7.47 17.42 -4.27
CA MET A 60 -6.25 16.73 -3.87
C MET A 60 -6.54 15.23 -3.71
N ASP A 61 -5.60 14.36 -4.10
CA ASP A 61 -5.74 12.94 -3.81
C ASP A 61 -5.58 12.66 -2.31
N ILE A 62 -6.19 11.57 -1.85
CA ILE A 62 -6.23 11.26 -0.42
C ILE A 62 -4.84 11.04 0.19
N PHE A 63 -3.90 10.46 -0.54
CA PHE A 63 -2.56 10.21 -0.02
C PHE A 63 -1.77 11.52 0.11
N SER A 64 -1.90 12.44 -0.85
CA SER A 64 -1.34 13.79 -0.75
C SER A 64 -1.93 14.54 0.44
N ARG A 65 -3.25 14.42 0.68
CA ARG A 65 -3.89 15.03 1.84
C ARG A 65 -3.38 14.45 3.16
N LEU A 66 -3.24 13.12 3.24
CA LEU A 66 -2.69 12.45 4.41
C LEU A 66 -1.21 12.81 4.65
N MET A 67 -0.42 12.98 3.57
CA MET A 67 0.98 13.40 3.67
C MET A 67 1.10 14.80 4.30
N MET A 68 0.16 15.71 4.08
CA MET A 68 0.13 17.01 4.78
C MET A 68 -0.03 16.87 6.30
N GLU A 69 -0.65 15.77 6.77
CA GLU A 69 -0.74 15.41 8.19
C GLU A 69 0.41 14.49 8.63
N ARG A 70 1.47 14.40 7.81
CA ARG A 70 2.66 13.59 8.05
C ARG A 70 2.35 12.09 8.16
N ILE A 71 1.38 11.63 7.37
CA ILE A 71 0.94 10.24 7.31
C ILE A 71 1.35 9.67 5.96
N LEU A 72 2.13 8.59 5.99
CA LEU A 72 2.59 7.83 4.84
C LEU A 72 2.08 6.38 4.90
N TRP A 73 2.01 5.72 3.75
CA TRP A 73 1.58 4.34 3.61
C TRP A 73 2.60 3.50 2.88
N VAL A 74 2.90 2.32 3.45
CA VAL A 74 3.60 1.21 2.81
C VAL A 74 2.59 0.09 2.65
N ALA A 75 1.89 0.07 1.53
CA ALA A 75 0.87 -0.93 1.22
C ALA A 75 1.26 -1.79 0.02
N GLY A 76 1.06 -3.11 0.12
CA GLY A 76 1.42 -4.06 -0.91
C GLY A 76 2.91 -4.45 -0.94
N PRO A 77 3.39 -5.09 -2.03
CA PRO A 77 4.76 -5.60 -2.12
C PRO A 77 5.83 -4.50 -2.11
N VAL A 78 6.86 -4.70 -1.29
CA VAL A 78 8.03 -3.81 -1.25
C VAL A 78 8.85 -3.98 -2.54
N ASN A 79 8.99 -2.89 -3.29
CA ASN A 79 9.74 -2.82 -4.54
C ASN A 79 10.46 -1.48 -4.70
N ASP A 80 11.23 -1.32 -5.78
CA ASP A 80 12.05 -0.13 -6.01
C ASP A 80 11.20 1.15 -6.17
N SER A 81 10.04 1.06 -6.84
CA SER A 81 9.15 2.22 -7.03
C SER A 81 8.57 2.72 -5.71
N MET A 82 8.04 1.81 -4.87
CA MET A 82 7.54 2.15 -3.53
C MET A 82 8.66 2.73 -2.68
N SER A 83 9.83 2.11 -2.69
CA SER A 83 11.00 2.55 -1.94
C SER A 83 11.39 3.99 -2.30
N THR A 84 11.49 4.30 -3.59
CA THR A 84 11.84 5.65 -4.06
C THR A 84 10.82 6.70 -3.60
N ILE A 85 9.52 6.39 -3.73
CA ILE A 85 8.45 7.31 -3.33
C ILE A 85 8.48 7.56 -1.82
N VAL A 86 8.55 6.50 -1.00
CA VAL A 86 8.54 6.63 0.47
C VAL A 86 9.78 7.39 0.96
N GLN A 87 10.95 7.11 0.40
CA GLN A 87 12.18 7.84 0.74
C GLN A 87 12.04 9.34 0.42
N ALA A 88 11.55 9.68 -0.77
CA ALA A 88 11.35 11.08 -1.16
C ALA A 88 10.34 11.79 -0.23
N GLN A 89 9.26 11.11 0.15
CA GLN A 89 8.25 11.64 1.08
C GLN A 89 8.83 11.85 2.49
N LEU A 90 9.61 10.89 3.01
CA LEU A 90 10.29 11.03 4.31
C LEU A 90 11.23 12.23 4.33
N MET A 91 12.07 12.37 3.32
CA MET A 91 13.00 13.51 3.20
C MET A 91 12.27 14.83 3.07
N PHE A 92 11.19 14.88 2.27
CA PHE A 92 10.39 16.09 2.10
C PHE A 92 9.75 16.52 3.43
N LEU A 93 9.15 15.59 4.15
CA LEU A 93 8.51 15.87 5.43
C LEU A 93 9.51 16.31 6.50
N ASP A 94 10.68 15.67 6.57
CA ASP A 94 11.72 16.03 7.54
C ASP A 94 12.27 17.45 7.30
N GLN A 95 12.45 17.84 6.02
CA GLN A 95 12.88 19.20 5.66
C GLN A 95 11.82 20.26 5.92
N THR A 96 10.55 19.89 5.84
CA THR A 96 9.46 20.84 6.09
C THR A 96 9.33 21.19 7.57
N GLU A 97 9.41 20.19 8.43
CA GLU A 97 9.34 20.35 9.88
C GLU A 97 9.87 19.07 10.56
N THR A 98 10.67 19.23 11.61
CA THR A 98 11.14 18.08 12.41
C THR A 98 10.09 17.70 13.45
N LYS A 99 9.12 16.90 13.04
CA LYS A 99 8.07 16.31 13.88
C LYS A 99 7.88 14.84 13.51
N ASP A 100 7.18 14.08 14.34
CA ASP A 100 6.89 12.68 14.10
C ASP A 100 6.23 12.45 12.73
N ILE A 101 6.70 11.45 12.00
CA ILE A 101 6.10 10.96 10.75
C ILE A 101 5.46 9.59 11.03
N LYS A 102 4.20 9.43 10.67
CA LYS A 102 3.46 8.17 10.83
C LYS A 102 3.56 7.34 9.55
N LEU A 103 4.11 6.16 9.65
CA LEU A 103 4.23 5.20 8.56
C LEU A 103 3.32 4.01 8.81
N TYR A 104 2.21 3.97 8.11
CA TYR A 104 1.26 2.85 8.16
C TYR A 104 1.73 1.73 7.24
N ILE A 105 1.68 0.49 7.73
CA ILE A 105 2.23 -0.67 7.04
C ILE A 105 1.14 -1.74 6.89
N ASP A 106 0.91 -2.15 5.63
CA ASP A 106 0.12 -3.31 5.25
C ASP A 106 0.79 -3.99 4.06
N SER A 107 1.81 -4.80 4.33
CA SER A 107 2.72 -5.32 3.33
C SER A 107 3.07 -6.79 3.56
N PRO A 108 3.02 -7.62 2.51
CA PRO A 108 3.53 -8.99 2.55
C PRO A 108 5.07 -9.05 2.54
N GLY A 109 5.76 -7.92 2.46
CA GLY A 109 7.20 -7.85 2.25
C GLY A 109 7.58 -7.74 0.78
N GLY A 110 8.77 -8.15 0.42
CA GLY A 110 9.28 -8.07 -0.96
C GLY A 110 10.78 -7.86 -1.02
N SER A 111 11.25 -6.96 -1.88
CA SER A 111 12.68 -6.70 -2.11
C SER A 111 13.40 -6.25 -0.84
N VAL A 112 14.37 -7.03 -0.41
CA VAL A 112 15.22 -6.72 0.75
C VAL A 112 16.03 -5.44 0.49
N LYS A 113 16.61 -5.31 -0.71
CA LYS A 113 17.38 -4.11 -1.11
C LYS A 113 16.53 -2.84 -0.97
N SER A 114 15.32 -2.86 -1.54
CA SER A 114 14.42 -1.71 -1.52
C SER A 114 13.94 -1.38 -0.10
N GLY A 115 13.70 -2.41 0.72
CA GLY A 115 13.33 -2.23 2.12
C GLY A 115 14.46 -1.66 2.96
N LEU A 116 15.68 -2.16 2.80
CA LEU A 116 16.85 -1.63 3.53
C LEU A 116 17.12 -0.18 3.18
N SER A 117 16.99 0.21 1.90
CA SER A 117 17.17 1.62 1.52
C SER A 117 16.11 2.56 2.13
N MET A 118 14.87 2.09 2.32
CA MET A 118 13.88 2.85 3.11
C MET A 118 14.30 2.99 4.56
N ILE A 119 14.80 1.92 5.17
CA ILE A 119 15.27 1.92 6.57
C ILE A 119 16.44 2.88 6.76
N ASP A 120 17.36 2.91 5.80
CA ASP A 120 18.49 3.84 5.86
C ASP A 120 18.00 5.30 5.88
N VAL A 121 16.99 5.63 5.06
CA VAL A 121 16.39 6.98 5.10
C VAL A 121 15.59 7.22 6.38
N MET A 122 14.85 6.21 6.89
CA MET A 122 14.17 6.34 8.20
C MET A 122 15.16 6.64 9.34
N ASN A 123 16.36 6.09 9.27
CA ASN A 123 17.42 6.35 10.25
C ASN A 123 18.19 7.67 10.00
N PHE A 124 18.19 8.16 8.76
CA PHE A 124 18.90 9.37 8.35
C PHE A 124 18.14 10.66 8.70
N VAL A 125 16.80 10.64 8.59
CA VAL A 125 15.98 11.81 8.92
C VAL A 125 16.01 12.11 10.42
N ASN A 126 15.79 13.38 10.77
CA ASN A 126 15.78 13.83 12.17
C ASN A 126 14.42 13.59 12.84
N SER A 127 13.37 13.48 12.05
CA SER A 127 12.00 13.19 12.52
C SER A 127 11.90 11.77 13.05
N ASP A 128 11.24 11.57 14.18
CA ASP A 128 10.91 10.23 14.67
C ASP A 128 9.89 9.56 13.75
N ILE A 129 10.12 8.30 13.44
CA ILE A 129 9.23 7.50 12.59
C ILE A 129 8.35 6.59 13.45
N ILE A 130 7.07 6.90 13.51
CA ILE A 130 6.06 6.06 14.14
C ILE A 130 5.62 5.01 13.12
N THR A 131 5.86 3.74 13.38
CA THR A 131 5.40 2.65 12.51
C THR A 131 4.15 1.98 13.08
N ILE A 132 3.15 1.76 12.22
CA ILE A 132 1.84 1.24 12.62
C ILE A 132 1.42 0.13 11.65
N ASN A 133 1.36 -1.10 12.13
CA ASN A 133 0.83 -2.22 11.35
C ASN A 133 -0.70 -2.19 11.36
N THR A 134 -1.32 -2.11 10.18
CA THR A 134 -2.79 -2.01 10.03
C THR A 134 -3.45 -3.28 9.51
N GLY A 135 -2.70 -4.18 8.92
CA GLY A 135 -3.21 -5.43 8.38
C GLY A 135 -2.16 -6.52 8.51
N MET A 136 -1.16 -6.48 7.65
CA MET A 136 -0.05 -7.42 7.65
C MET A 136 1.28 -6.69 7.60
N ALA A 137 2.20 -7.09 8.45
CA ALA A 137 3.62 -6.73 8.33
C ALA A 137 4.43 -8.03 8.24
N ALA A 138 4.65 -8.51 7.02
CA ALA A 138 5.31 -9.78 6.78
C ALA A 138 6.67 -9.59 6.11
N SER A 139 7.63 -10.49 6.41
CA SER A 139 8.95 -10.50 5.78
C SER A 139 9.62 -9.11 5.86
N MET A 140 9.98 -8.50 4.73
CA MET A 140 10.54 -7.14 4.72
C MET A 140 9.60 -6.09 5.35
N GLY A 141 8.27 -6.28 5.28
CA GLY A 141 7.29 -5.44 5.97
C GLY A 141 7.44 -5.47 7.50
N SER A 142 7.77 -6.63 8.07
CA SER A 142 8.03 -6.77 9.51
C SER A 142 9.34 -6.08 9.92
N VAL A 143 10.34 -6.07 9.06
CA VAL A 143 11.61 -5.36 9.29
C VAL A 143 11.38 -3.85 9.26
N LEU A 144 10.59 -3.35 8.29
CA LEU A 144 10.17 -1.95 8.24
C LEU A 144 9.39 -1.53 9.49
N LEU A 145 8.45 -2.36 9.96
CA LEU A 145 7.75 -2.12 11.23
C LEU A 145 8.72 -2.01 12.40
N GLY A 146 9.68 -2.93 12.47
CA GLY A 146 10.71 -2.97 13.51
C GLY A 146 11.70 -1.80 13.45
N ALA A 147 11.89 -1.18 12.28
CA ALA A 147 12.79 -0.05 12.07
C ALA A 147 12.24 1.30 12.58
N GLY A 148 10.96 1.38 12.94
CA GLY A 148 10.40 2.58 13.58
C GLY A 148 11.16 2.97 14.85
N THR A 149 11.03 4.23 15.25
CA THR A 149 11.67 4.78 16.46
C THR A 149 11.30 3.96 17.69
N LYS A 150 12.27 3.71 18.55
CA LYS A 150 12.07 2.93 19.79
C LYS A 150 10.94 3.52 20.64
N GLY A 151 9.96 2.69 21.01
CA GLY A 151 8.78 3.10 21.77
C GLY A 151 7.64 3.68 20.91
N LYS A 152 7.85 3.84 19.58
CA LYS A 152 6.87 4.37 18.63
C LYS A 152 6.48 3.35 17.55
N ARG A 153 6.39 2.08 17.92
CA ARG A 153 6.03 0.96 17.04
C ARG A 153 4.74 0.33 17.52
N PHE A 154 3.75 0.28 16.66
CA PHE A 154 2.41 -0.15 17.02
C PHE A 154 1.89 -1.23 16.05
N SER A 155 0.98 -2.04 16.53
CA SER A 155 0.25 -3.02 15.74
C SER A 155 -1.21 -2.98 16.17
N LEU A 156 -2.14 -2.87 15.22
CA LEU A 156 -3.57 -2.88 15.54
C LEU A 156 -4.00 -4.29 15.97
N GLU A 157 -5.09 -4.37 16.72
CA GLU A 157 -5.54 -5.60 17.37
C GLU A 157 -5.68 -6.81 16.45
N ASN A 158 -6.22 -6.60 15.24
CA ASN A 158 -6.43 -7.67 14.27
C ASN A 158 -5.30 -7.80 13.24
N SER A 159 -4.24 -6.99 13.36
CA SER A 159 -3.11 -7.04 12.46
C SER A 159 -2.16 -8.19 12.80
N ARG A 160 -1.35 -8.60 11.82
CA ARG A 160 -0.44 -9.74 11.95
C ARG A 160 0.97 -9.34 11.60
N VAL A 161 1.93 -9.90 12.32
CA VAL A 161 3.36 -9.77 12.01
C VAL A 161 3.88 -11.16 11.69
N MET A 162 4.60 -11.30 10.56
CA MET A 162 5.20 -12.56 10.16
C MET A 162 6.69 -12.39 9.87
N LEU A 163 7.49 -13.15 10.60
CA LEU A 163 8.92 -13.26 10.42
C LEU A 163 9.25 -14.63 9.85
N HIS A 164 10.11 -14.68 8.87
CA HIS A 164 10.66 -15.92 8.33
C HIS A 164 12.10 -15.72 7.88
N GLN A 165 12.82 -16.79 7.68
CA GLN A 165 14.17 -16.74 7.10
C GLN A 165 14.11 -16.17 5.67
N VAL A 166 15.19 -15.53 5.23
CA VAL A 166 15.29 -15.00 3.87
C VAL A 166 15.22 -16.15 2.88
N SER A 167 14.29 -16.05 1.92
CA SER A 167 14.28 -16.92 0.74
C SER A 167 14.78 -16.13 -0.46
N SER A 168 15.83 -16.60 -1.10
CA SER A 168 16.36 -15.99 -2.33
C SER A 168 16.44 -17.05 -3.43
N GLY A 169 16.00 -16.68 -4.66
CA GLY A 169 16.34 -17.40 -5.88
C GLY A 169 17.48 -16.65 -6.55
N ALA A 170 18.61 -17.30 -6.80
CA ALA A 170 19.63 -16.79 -7.68
C ALA A 170 19.39 -17.35 -9.09
N GLN A 171 19.20 -16.49 -10.08
CA GLN A 171 19.33 -16.84 -11.47
C GLN A 171 20.71 -16.38 -11.92
N GLY A 172 21.56 -17.34 -12.28
CA GLY A 172 22.84 -17.13 -12.95
C GLY A 172 22.65 -17.10 -14.45
#